data_b0f339de3c455017aa59fe39c19356d3
#
_entry.id   b0f339de3c455017aa59fe39c19356d3
#
_cell.length_a   1.000
_cell.length_b   1.000
_cell.length_c   1.000
_cell.angle_alpha   90.00
_cell.angle_beta   90.00
_cell.angle_gamma   90.00
#
_symmetry.space_group_name_H-M   'P 1'
#
loop_
_entity.id
_entity.type
_entity.pdbx_description
1 polymer ?
#
loop_
_entity_poly.entity_id
_entity_poly.type
_entity_poly.pdbx_seq_one_letter_code
_entity_poly.pdbx_strand_id
1 'polypeptide(L)'
;MKLFHILAFSGLLLFSANDSFAQKRTYECNPINPEYQAMADNVVKFAMEDPDAAEKAYTKLTKKIGKSTDDLLSVGTYFLEQNYIQGAMMYSKMLYEKAPEDINVLMYCGEVRMKMQDWGNAGQMFDAVLSYDPNNVEALKRNAFVYKNVNPHVAIDALQKIKELDPTYFKADKDLGDIHYKLDKYKDAVGYYENYYKAVPKDTINLDIRSCENFLQSLYSQANFDRMLEVSKEVLPLAPKDMVLLRMDFFAKVNKMGEALDYDGAVKAATDAAAYIYNNEFADSLYLYLDYEYAAVLEKEKGNIPAAISFYEKALAKDSSKLSGYKELSALYARNKQAALGIKTFNTYLEKLGDKADLSDRFLLATKYMAAYQQEDTPEAEKAEYYQKAGEIFREVIEKKPDYVQAYIFLARLSNVDSSKPLVEVRDLYKKVLEVSEPNKEKFENYRFEACRYIFFYDVSIEPADIEDAKKICEIAKSIRPDDDFVKNAETYLKQMAQ
;
A
#
# COMPACT_ATOMS: atom_id res chain seq x y z
N MET A 1 35.85 -10.35 40.22
CA MET A 1 36.38 -11.70 39.95
C MET A 1 35.26 -12.71 39.73
N LYS A 2 34.27 -12.48 38.89
CA LYS A 2 33.22 -13.46 38.46
C LYS A 2 32.58 -13.11 37.09
N LEU A 3 33.30 -12.40 36.22
CA LEU A 3 32.75 -12.02 34.89
C LEU A 3 33.05 -13.00 33.74
N PHE A 4 34.01 -13.91 33.94
CA PHE A 4 34.44 -14.88 32.93
C PHE A 4 33.51 -16.07 32.73
N HIS A 5 32.61 -16.35 33.68
CA HIS A 5 31.80 -17.57 33.64
C HIS A 5 30.34 -17.45 33.13
N ILE A 6 29.91 -16.27 32.68
CA ILE A 6 28.47 -16.05 32.38
C ILE A 6 28.15 -15.93 30.86
N LEU A 7 29.13 -15.84 29.95
CA LEU A 7 28.88 -15.60 28.53
C LEU A 7 29.33 -16.72 27.57
N ALA A 8 29.32 -17.98 28.03
CA ALA A 8 29.67 -19.12 27.18
C ALA A 8 28.51 -19.71 26.37
N PHE A 9 27.30 -19.09 26.36
CA PHE A 9 26.16 -19.59 25.61
C PHE A 9 25.40 -18.40 24.96
N SER A 10 25.83 -18.02 23.77
CA SER A 10 24.88 -17.42 22.81
C SER A 10 25.43 -17.62 21.40
N GLY A 11 24.64 -18.39 20.68
CA GLY A 11 24.87 -18.99 19.40
C GLY A 11 25.45 -18.09 18.33
N LEU A 12 26.14 -18.77 17.42
CA LEU A 12 26.39 -18.32 16.05
C LEU A 12 25.08 -17.87 15.40
N LEU A 13 24.74 -16.60 15.49
CA LEU A 13 23.86 -15.96 14.52
C LEU A 13 24.73 -15.56 13.34
N LEU A 14 24.67 -16.38 12.29
CA LEU A 14 25.16 -16.04 10.96
C LEU A 14 24.41 -14.79 10.50
N PHE A 15 24.97 -13.62 10.76
CA PHE A 15 24.61 -12.42 10.06
C PHE A 15 25.15 -12.56 8.63
N SER A 16 24.24 -12.59 7.65
CA SER A 16 24.58 -12.43 6.26
C SER A 16 25.37 -11.13 6.10
N ALA A 17 26.63 -11.28 5.76
CA ALA A 17 27.56 -10.20 5.52
C ALA A 17 27.13 -9.45 4.25
N ASN A 18 26.48 -8.33 4.42
CA ASN A 18 26.38 -7.27 3.40
C ASN A 18 26.34 -5.87 4.01
N ASP A 19 26.76 -5.69 5.25
CA ASP A 19 27.07 -4.35 5.76
C ASP A 19 28.58 -4.08 5.60
N SER A 20 28.93 -3.43 4.50
CA SER A 20 30.29 -2.98 4.18
C SER A 20 30.91 -1.98 5.18
N PHE A 21 30.27 -1.78 6.32
CA PHE A 21 30.77 -0.98 7.45
C PHE A 21 31.93 -1.65 8.23
N ALA A 22 32.19 -2.95 8.01
CA ALA A 22 33.16 -3.70 8.81
C ALA A 22 34.62 -3.58 8.35
N GLN A 23 34.91 -2.84 7.26
CA GLN A 23 36.25 -2.92 6.63
C GLN A 23 37.15 -1.69 6.77
N LYS A 24 36.68 -0.54 7.27
CA LYS A 24 37.53 0.62 7.43
C LYS A 24 37.43 1.18 8.86
N ARG A 25 38.60 1.31 9.53
CA ARG A 25 38.63 1.99 10.83
C ARG A 25 38.11 3.41 10.70
N THR A 26 37.33 3.82 11.69
CA THR A 26 36.67 5.13 11.75
C THR A 26 37.42 6.10 12.68
N TYR A 27 38.53 5.66 13.23
CA TYR A 27 39.40 6.42 14.15
C TYR A 27 40.89 6.15 13.87
N GLU A 28 41.72 7.07 14.28
CA GLU A 28 43.16 6.92 14.17
C GLU A 28 43.69 6.01 15.29
N CYS A 29 44.53 5.07 14.91
CA CYS A 29 45.14 4.11 15.82
C CYS A 29 46.50 3.67 15.27
N ASN A 30 47.52 3.72 16.11
CA ASN A 30 48.82 3.23 15.78
C ASN A 30 48.81 1.72 15.50
N PRO A 31 49.68 1.21 14.60
CA PRO A 31 49.86 -0.23 14.45
C PRO A 31 50.23 -0.87 15.79
N ILE A 32 49.69 -2.07 16.04
CA ILE A 32 50.00 -2.80 17.25
C ILE A 32 51.49 -3.18 17.29
N ASN A 33 52.15 -3.02 18.43
CA ASN A 33 53.50 -3.48 18.64
C ASN A 33 53.58 -4.99 18.42
N PRO A 34 54.55 -5.54 17.62
CA PRO A 34 54.65 -6.98 17.37
C PRO A 34 54.75 -7.84 18.63
N GLU A 35 55.40 -7.36 19.70
CA GLU A 35 55.43 -8.07 20.98
C GLU A 35 54.05 -8.15 21.62
N TYR A 36 53.27 -7.08 21.59
CA TYR A 36 51.92 -7.05 22.14
C TYR A 36 50.97 -7.87 21.27
N GLN A 37 51.16 -7.86 19.94
CA GLN A 37 50.38 -8.71 19.04
C GLN A 37 50.58 -10.19 19.35
N ALA A 38 51.81 -10.66 19.47
CA ALA A 38 52.09 -12.05 19.83
C ALA A 38 51.47 -12.48 21.19
N MET A 39 51.42 -11.54 22.15
CA MET A 39 50.74 -11.78 23.42
C MET A 39 49.22 -11.77 23.28
N ALA A 40 48.65 -10.88 22.46
CA ALA A 40 47.22 -10.81 22.16
C ALA A 40 46.74 -12.06 21.42
N ASP A 41 47.52 -12.60 20.48
CA ASP A 41 47.25 -13.87 19.80
C ASP A 41 47.05 -15.03 20.78
N ASN A 42 47.93 -15.08 21.81
CA ASN A 42 47.79 -16.09 22.87
C ASN A 42 46.51 -15.90 23.67
N VAL A 43 46.11 -14.64 23.97
CA VAL A 43 44.83 -14.39 24.65
C VAL A 43 43.65 -14.88 23.83
N VAL A 44 43.61 -14.55 22.53
CA VAL A 44 42.55 -14.98 21.60
C VAL A 44 42.49 -16.51 21.49
N LYS A 45 43.64 -17.16 21.33
CA LYS A 45 43.75 -18.61 21.27
C LYS A 45 43.20 -19.28 22.54
N PHE A 46 43.68 -18.86 23.70
CA PHE A 46 43.26 -19.45 25.00
C PHE A 46 41.78 -19.12 25.31
N ALA A 47 41.23 -18.00 24.80
CA ALA A 47 39.83 -17.66 25.06
C ALA A 47 38.84 -18.74 24.58
N MET A 48 39.22 -19.56 23.58
CA MET A 48 38.42 -20.65 23.05
C MET A 48 38.73 -21.98 23.71
N GLU A 49 39.96 -22.18 24.21
CA GLU A 49 40.47 -23.49 24.68
C GLU A 49 40.49 -23.59 26.20
N ASP A 50 40.93 -22.53 26.88
CA ASP A 50 41.16 -22.47 28.35
C ASP A 50 40.93 -21.06 28.89
N PRO A 51 39.72 -20.76 29.42
CA PRO A 51 39.38 -19.45 29.96
C PRO A 51 40.31 -18.94 31.08
N ASP A 52 40.83 -19.83 31.92
CA ASP A 52 41.74 -19.46 33.01
C ASP A 52 43.12 -19.07 32.47
N ALA A 53 43.60 -19.77 31.43
CA ALA A 53 44.82 -19.43 30.72
C ALA A 53 44.68 -18.09 29.97
N ALA A 54 43.49 -17.85 29.36
CA ALA A 54 43.16 -16.59 28.70
C ALA A 54 43.21 -15.42 29.68
N GLU A 55 42.63 -15.53 30.87
CA GLU A 55 42.68 -14.50 31.92
C GLU A 55 44.09 -14.16 32.36
N LYS A 56 44.91 -15.18 32.55
CA LYS A 56 46.34 -15.02 32.92
C LYS A 56 47.12 -14.34 31.79
N ALA A 57 46.89 -14.76 30.54
CA ALA A 57 47.56 -14.15 29.37
C ALA A 57 47.12 -12.68 29.20
N TYR A 58 45.83 -12.40 29.35
CA TYR A 58 45.25 -11.05 29.30
C TYR A 58 45.88 -10.17 30.39
N THR A 59 45.95 -10.63 31.64
CA THR A 59 46.53 -9.91 32.76
C THR A 59 48.02 -9.58 32.50
N LYS A 60 48.78 -10.57 31.97
CA LYS A 60 50.19 -10.37 31.62
C LYS A 60 50.37 -9.32 30.53
N LEU A 61 49.54 -9.40 29.48
CA LEU A 61 49.55 -8.43 28.38
C LEU A 61 49.23 -7.00 28.91
N THR A 62 48.15 -6.83 29.63
CA THR A 62 47.71 -5.56 30.18
C THR A 62 48.76 -4.94 31.12
N LYS A 63 49.41 -5.77 31.97
CA LYS A 63 50.51 -5.32 32.83
C LYS A 63 51.73 -4.87 32.02
N LYS A 64 52.04 -5.54 30.90
CA LYS A 64 53.15 -5.20 30.02
C LYS A 64 52.93 -3.88 29.27
N ILE A 65 51.71 -3.63 28.78
CA ILE A 65 51.30 -2.39 28.11
C ILE A 65 51.35 -1.21 29.11
N GLY A 66 50.98 -1.45 30.34
CA GLY A 66 50.97 -0.45 31.39
C GLY A 66 49.89 0.62 31.16
N LYS A 67 50.32 1.90 31.19
CA LYS A 67 49.38 3.05 31.08
C LYS A 67 49.41 3.77 29.73
N SER A 68 50.01 3.24 28.68
CA SER A 68 50.06 3.85 27.38
C SER A 68 48.63 3.82 26.73
N THR A 69 48.07 4.98 26.46
CA THR A 69 46.75 5.09 25.81
C THR A 69 46.83 4.55 24.39
N ASP A 70 47.88 4.85 23.65
CA ASP A 70 48.12 4.42 22.28
C ASP A 70 48.23 2.89 22.19
N ASP A 71 49.02 2.29 23.12
CA ASP A 71 49.18 0.83 23.13
C ASP A 71 47.88 0.12 23.59
N LEU A 72 47.15 0.69 24.55
CA LEU A 72 45.83 0.16 24.94
C LEU A 72 44.85 0.24 23.79
N LEU A 73 44.82 1.34 23.01
CA LEU A 73 43.95 1.51 21.86
C LEU A 73 44.33 0.54 20.72
N SER A 74 45.66 0.39 20.46
CA SER A 74 46.11 -0.53 19.38
C SER A 74 45.81 -1.98 19.69
N VAL A 75 46.00 -2.43 20.94
CA VAL A 75 45.64 -3.81 21.34
C VAL A 75 44.15 -4.01 21.42
N GLY A 76 43.37 -3.03 21.92
CA GLY A 76 41.92 -3.09 21.92
C GLY A 76 41.34 -3.18 20.51
N THR A 77 41.89 -2.38 19.59
CA THR A 77 41.54 -2.42 18.16
C THR A 77 41.87 -3.77 17.55
N TYR A 78 43.05 -4.33 17.86
CA TYR A 78 43.38 -5.67 17.42
C TYR A 78 42.36 -6.73 17.87
N PHE A 79 41.95 -6.72 19.14
CA PHE A 79 40.90 -7.63 19.63
C PHE A 79 39.59 -7.43 18.93
N LEU A 80 39.20 -6.19 18.62
CA LEU A 80 37.99 -5.89 17.87
C LEU A 80 38.03 -6.48 16.42
N GLU A 81 39.18 -6.34 15.76
CA GLU A 81 39.47 -6.87 14.42
C GLU A 81 39.49 -8.41 14.40
N GLN A 82 40.02 -9.03 15.48
CA GLN A 82 39.95 -10.51 15.64
C GLN A 82 38.57 -11.01 16.11
N ASN A 83 37.59 -10.14 16.19
CA ASN A 83 36.23 -10.42 16.70
C ASN A 83 36.22 -10.99 18.14
N TYR A 84 37.28 -10.72 18.90
CA TYR A 84 37.35 -11.03 20.34
C TYR A 84 36.73 -9.90 21.17
N ILE A 85 35.40 -9.85 21.13
CA ILE A 85 34.61 -8.72 21.64
C ILE A 85 34.80 -8.52 23.16
N GLN A 86 34.94 -9.59 23.92
CA GLN A 86 35.17 -9.52 25.37
C GLN A 86 36.48 -8.78 25.69
N GLY A 87 37.57 -9.11 25.00
CA GLY A 87 38.85 -8.41 25.15
C GLY A 87 38.74 -6.94 24.72
N ALA A 88 38.11 -6.70 23.58
CA ALA A 88 37.87 -5.33 23.11
C ALA A 88 37.07 -4.49 24.12
N MET A 89 36.02 -5.07 24.73
CA MET A 89 35.22 -4.39 25.76
C MET A 89 36.03 -4.04 27.01
N MET A 90 36.90 -4.94 27.45
CA MET A 90 37.74 -4.68 28.63
C MET A 90 38.72 -3.51 28.41
N TYR A 91 39.31 -3.45 27.18
CA TYR A 91 40.16 -2.33 26.80
C TYR A 91 39.35 -1.04 26.59
N SER A 92 38.16 -1.13 26.03
CA SER A 92 37.24 0.00 25.89
C SER A 92 36.94 0.66 27.26
N LYS A 93 36.66 -0.15 28.28
CA LYS A 93 36.43 0.36 29.64
C LYS A 93 37.67 1.07 30.22
N MET A 94 38.84 0.46 30.10
CA MET A 94 40.10 1.05 30.60
C MET A 94 40.44 2.37 29.89
N LEU A 95 40.25 2.41 28.58
CA LEU A 95 40.48 3.58 27.74
C LEU A 95 39.53 4.72 28.08
N TYR A 96 38.23 4.42 28.22
CA TYR A 96 37.23 5.42 28.59
C TYR A 96 37.47 6.02 29.98
N GLU A 97 37.86 5.18 30.95
CA GLU A 97 38.23 5.68 32.30
C GLU A 97 39.47 6.56 32.27
N LYS A 98 40.37 6.34 31.31
CA LYS A 98 41.66 7.05 31.24
C LYS A 98 41.61 8.31 30.39
N ALA A 99 40.94 8.26 29.26
CA ALA A 99 40.91 9.33 28.28
C ALA A 99 39.47 9.54 27.75
N PRO A 100 38.52 9.97 28.59
CA PRO A 100 37.09 10.04 28.25
C PRO A 100 36.76 11.15 27.23
N GLU A 101 37.68 12.03 26.91
CA GLU A 101 37.51 13.14 25.96
C GLU A 101 38.27 12.91 24.63
N ASP A 102 39.07 11.84 24.57
CA ASP A 102 39.82 11.51 23.35
C ASP A 102 38.89 10.97 22.26
N ILE A 103 38.82 11.65 21.12
CA ILE A 103 37.94 11.33 20.01
C ILE A 103 38.17 9.91 19.49
N ASN A 104 39.42 9.46 19.37
CA ASN A 104 39.74 8.11 18.89
C ASN A 104 39.34 7.05 19.90
N VAL A 105 39.48 7.33 21.21
CA VAL A 105 39.00 6.46 22.27
C VAL A 105 37.47 6.37 22.26
N LEU A 106 36.78 7.50 22.16
CA LEU A 106 35.32 7.53 22.08
C LEU A 106 34.78 6.78 20.86
N MET A 107 35.37 6.99 19.68
CA MET A 107 35.03 6.27 18.45
C MET A 107 35.24 4.77 18.62
N TYR A 108 36.40 4.33 19.15
CA TYR A 108 36.67 2.92 19.45
C TYR A 108 35.62 2.33 20.40
N CYS A 109 35.31 3.04 21.49
CA CYS A 109 34.30 2.63 22.46
C CYS A 109 32.92 2.47 21.82
N GLY A 110 32.54 3.38 20.93
CA GLY A 110 31.32 3.30 20.15
C GLY A 110 31.26 2.06 19.24
N GLU A 111 32.35 1.78 18.50
CA GLU A 111 32.47 0.60 17.65
C GLU A 111 32.38 -0.72 18.44
N VAL A 112 33.03 -0.80 19.59
CA VAL A 112 32.93 -1.97 20.48
C VAL A 112 31.47 -2.18 20.91
N ARG A 113 30.76 -1.12 21.30
CA ARG A 113 29.36 -1.21 21.71
C ARG A 113 28.44 -1.57 20.57
N MET A 114 28.68 -1.07 19.35
CA MET A 114 27.96 -1.51 18.16
C MET A 114 28.10 -3.01 17.91
N LYS A 115 29.33 -3.55 18.04
CA LYS A 115 29.57 -5.00 17.93
C LYS A 115 28.84 -5.82 18.99
N MET A 116 28.63 -5.23 20.17
CA MET A 116 27.84 -5.82 21.25
C MET A 116 26.32 -5.63 21.06
N GLN A 117 25.89 -4.93 20.04
CA GLN A 117 24.50 -4.51 19.80
C GLN A 117 23.94 -3.60 20.92
N ASP A 118 24.82 -2.95 21.65
CA ASP A 118 24.50 -1.98 22.69
C ASP A 118 24.32 -0.58 22.06
N TRP A 119 23.22 -0.45 21.30
CA TRP A 119 22.97 0.74 20.47
C TRP A 119 22.86 2.03 21.28
N GLY A 120 22.28 1.96 22.48
CA GLY A 120 22.12 3.13 23.35
C GLY A 120 23.46 3.72 23.81
N ASN A 121 24.34 2.86 24.33
CA ASN A 121 25.67 3.33 24.76
C ASN A 121 26.59 3.65 23.56
N ALA A 122 26.41 2.97 22.42
CA ALA A 122 27.12 3.33 21.18
C ALA A 122 26.76 4.75 20.74
N GLY A 123 25.46 5.08 20.72
CA GLY A 123 24.98 6.43 20.40
C GLY A 123 25.60 7.51 21.32
N GLN A 124 25.61 7.27 22.63
CA GLN A 124 26.22 8.18 23.58
C GLN A 124 27.73 8.44 23.30
N MET A 125 28.48 7.43 22.87
CA MET A 125 29.88 7.61 22.50
C MET A 125 30.03 8.51 21.27
N PHE A 126 29.20 8.28 20.23
CA PHE A 126 29.24 9.12 19.03
C PHE A 126 28.69 10.53 19.28
N ASP A 127 27.69 10.70 20.14
CA ASP A 127 27.22 12.02 20.59
C ASP A 127 28.34 12.78 21.32
N ALA A 128 29.12 12.09 22.16
CA ALA A 128 30.28 12.69 22.82
C ALA A 128 31.34 13.14 21.79
N VAL A 129 31.65 12.32 20.77
CA VAL A 129 32.56 12.75 19.68
C VAL A 129 32.03 14.01 19.01
N LEU A 130 30.74 14.05 18.66
CA LEU A 130 30.12 15.19 17.98
C LEU A 130 30.03 16.45 18.85
N SER A 131 30.08 16.31 20.18
CA SER A 131 30.18 17.45 21.08
C SER A 131 31.55 18.14 21.03
N TYR A 132 32.63 17.39 20.74
CA TYR A 132 33.99 17.91 20.57
C TYR A 132 34.30 18.29 19.13
N ASP A 133 33.82 17.50 18.17
CA ASP A 133 33.98 17.73 16.73
C ASP A 133 32.63 17.54 16.00
N PRO A 134 31.82 18.60 15.91
CA PRO A 134 30.49 18.54 15.26
C PRO A 134 30.54 18.21 13.77
N ASN A 135 31.69 18.26 13.12
CA ASN A 135 31.90 17.98 11.71
C ASN A 135 32.59 16.63 11.47
N ASN A 136 32.70 15.79 12.47
CA ASN A 136 33.29 14.47 12.34
C ASN A 136 32.38 13.57 11.51
N VAL A 137 32.72 13.42 10.24
CA VAL A 137 31.88 12.70 9.26
C VAL A 137 31.67 11.22 9.63
N GLU A 138 32.71 10.56 10.19
CA GLU A 138 32.58 9.15 10.59
C GLU A 138 31.69 9.01 11.83
N ALA A 139 31.79 9.92 12.79
CA ALA A 139 30.87 9.94 13.93
C ALA A 139 29.43 10.24 13.51
N LEU A 140 29.20 11.17 12.57
CA LEU A 140 27.87 11.45 12.00
C LEU A 140 27.28 10.23 11.32
N LYS A 141 28.08 9.48 10.54
CA LYS A 141 27.61 8.23 9.89
C LYS A 141 27.21 7.17 10.92
N ARG A 142 28.03 6.99 11.95
CA ARG A 142 27.75 6.02 13.04
C ARG A 142 26.53 6.43 13.86
N ASN A 143 26.42 7.71 14.17
CA ASN A 143 25.29 8.30 14.87
C ASN A 143 23.99 8.06 14.09
N ALA A 144 23.97 8.39 12.80
CA ALA A 144 22.82 8.12 11.93
C ALA A 144 22.46 6.63 11.90
N PHE A 145 23.45 5.73 11.78
CA PHE A 145 23.21 4.29 11.77
C PHE A 145 22.56 3.78 13.05
N VAL A 146 23.07 4.23 14.21
CA VAL A 146 22.57 3.79 15.52
C VAL A 146 21.17 4.32 15.78
N TYR A 147 20.91 5.59 15.45
CA TYR A 147 19.64 6.25 15.77
C TYR A 147 18.52 6.00 14.75
N LYS A 148 18.79 5.53 13.53
CA LYS A 148 17.79 5.38 12.46
C LYS A 148 16.51 4.62 12.83
N ASN A 149 16.59 3.72 13.82
CA ASN A 149 15.42 2.93 14.26
C ASN A 149 14.91 3.33 15.65
N VAL A 150 15.67 4.09 16.43
CA VAL A 150 15.35 4.46 17.82
C VAL A 150 14.90 5.91 17.91
N ASN A 151 15.64 6.82 17.26
CA ASN A 151 15.31 8.23 17.14
C ASN A 151 15.62 8.73 15.72
N PRO A 152 14.69 8.50 14.77
CA PRO A 152 14.91 8.85 13.36
C PRO A 152 15.27 10.32 13.12
N HIS A 153 14.81 11.23 13.98
CA HIS A 153 15.11 12.67 13.82
C HIS A 153 16.61 12.96 14.01
N VAL A 154 17.24 12.37 15.01
CA VAL A 154 18.70 12.50 15.22
C VAL A 154 19.45 11.93 14.01
N ALA A 155 19.00 10.81 13.47
CA ALA A 155 19.62 10.24 12.28
C ALA A 155 19.46 11.14 11.03
N ILE A 156 18.29 11.77 10.86
CA ILE A 156 18.04 12.73 9.78
C ILE A 156 18.97 13.92 9.91
N ASP A 157 19.09 14.52 11.10
CA ASP A 157 19.95 15.68 11.33
C ASP A 157 21.41 15.35 11.03
N ALA A 158 21.89 14.19 11.47
CA ALA A 158 23.25 13.73 11.19
C ALA A 158 23.49 13.52 9.67
N LEU A 159 22.54 12.89 8.95
CA LEU A 159 22.66 12.68 7.51
C LEU A 159 22.58 13.99 6.71
N GLN A 160 21.76 14.94 7.13
CA GLN A 160 21.68 16.26 6.53
C GLN A 160 23.00 17.01 6.75
N LYS A 161 23.59 16.90 7.95
CA LYS A 161 24.89 17.48 8.23
C LYS A 161 26.01 16.88 7.37
N ILE A 162 25.99 15.57 7.13
CA ILE A 162 26.91 14.92 6.18
C ILE A 162 26.77 15.55 4.79
N LYS A 163 25.54 15.76 4.31
CA LYS A 163 25.30 16.37 2.99
C LYS A 163 25.73 17.84 2.91
N GLU A 164 25.67 18.58 4.00
CA GLU A 164 26.23 19.94 4.05
C GLU A 164 27.75 19.91 3.89
N LEU A 165 28.44 18.92 4.50
CA LEU A 165 29.89 18.77 4.44
C LEU A 165 30.36 18.14 3.11
N ASP A 166 29.61 17.21 2.57
CA ASP A 166 29.86 16.53 1.30
C ASP A 166 28.54 16.33 0.50
N PRO A 167 28.15 17.30 -0.34
CA PRO A 167 26.96 17.20 -1.17
C PRO A 167 26.97 16.03 -2.14
N THR A 168 28.13 15.42 -2.42
CA THR A 168 28.28 14.29 -3.35
C THR A 168 28.07 12.94 -2.69
N TYR A 169 27.94 12.89 -1.37
CA TYR A 169 27.74 11.64 -0.63
C TYR A 169 26.30 11.10 -0.79
N PHE A 170 26.04 10.50 -1.93
CA PHE A 170 24.70 9.99 -2.31
C PHE A 170 24.14 8.89 -1.37
N LYS A 171 24.99 8.22 -0.58
CA LYS A 171 24.53 7.25 0.42
C LYS A 171 23.68 7.89 1.52
N ALA A 172 23.93 9.17 1.84
CA ALA A 172 23.07 9.90 2.77
C ALA A 172 21.64 10.07 2.21
N ASP A 173 21.51 10.33 0.89
CA ASP A 173 20.19 10.40 0.25
C ASP A 173 19.46 9.05 0.33
N LYS A 174 20.17 7.92 0.13
CA LYS A 174 19.59 6.59 0.31
C LYS A 174 19.04 6.40 1.73
N ASP A 175 19.87 6.68 2.73
CA ASP A 175 19.49 6.47 4.14
C ASP A 175 18.39 7.43 4.58
N LEU A 176 18.38 8.68 4.10
CA LEU A 176 17.27 9.64 4.29
C LEU A 176 15.99 9.15 3.66
N GLY A 177 16.05 8.62 2.42
CA GLY A 177 14.92 8.01 1.75
C GLY A 177 14.34 6.84 2.56
N ASP A 178 15.18 5.92 3.02
CA ASP A 178 14.78 4.76 3.83
C ASP A 178 14.14 5.18 5.17
N ILE A 179 14.66 6.22 5.83
CA ILE A 179 14.08 6.75 7.06
C ILE A 179 12.72 7.41 6.79
N HIS A 180 12.61 8.27 5.79
CA HIS A 180 11.36 8.93 5.44
C HIS A 180 10.29 7.92 4.98
N TYR A 181 10.67 6.89 4.24
CA TYR A 181 9.79 5.78 3.87
C TYR A 181 9.21 5.08 5.12
N LYS A 182 10.05 4.74 6.10
CA LYS A 182 9.62 4.11 7.36
C LYS A 182 8.71 5.01 8.22
N LEU A 183 8.81 6.31 8.04
CA LEU A 183 7.97 7.32 8.72
C LEU A 183 6.69 7.64 7.92
N ASP A 184 6.37 6.86 6.88
CA ASP A 184 5.24 7.07 5.95
C ASP A 184 5.26 8.45 5.26
N LYS A 185 6.41 9.12 5.23
CA LYS A 185 6.64 10.40 4.55
C LYS A 185 7.05 10.17 3.09
N TYR A 186 6.19 9.49 2.34
CA TYR A 186 6.49 9.01 0.99
C TYR A 186 6.90 10.12 0.01
N LYS A 187 6.32 11.31 0.12
CA LYS A 187 6.69 12.45 -0.73
C LYS A 187 8.14 12.87 -0.53
N ASP A 188 8.57 12.96 0.73
CA ASP A 188 9.95 13.32 1.07
C ASP A 188 10.91 12.18 0.68
N ALA A 189 10.50 10.93 0.94
CA ALA A 189 11.26 9.75 0.54
C ALA A 189 11.54 9.74 -0.97
N VAL A 190 10.53 10.02 -1.82
CA VAL A 190 10.72 10.14 -3.28
C VAL A 190 11.81 11.15 -3.61
N GLY A 191 11.81 12.33 -2.99
CA GLY A 191 12.82 13.36 -3.26
C GLY A 191 14.25 12.88 -2.98
N TYR A 192 14.46 12.19 -1.86
CA TYR A 192 15.77 11.64 -1.50
C TYR A 192 16.15 10.44 -2.39
N TYR A 193 15.23 9.54 -2.66
CA TYR A 193 15.50 8.42 -3.57
C TYR A 193 15.82 8.88 -5.00
N GLU A 194 15.19 9.95 -5.49
CA GLU A 194 15.55 10.53 -6.78
C GLU A 194 17.02 10.99 -6.83
N ASN A 195 17.49 11.65 -5.77
CA ASN A 195 18.89 12.10 -5.67
C ASN A 195 19.83 10.89 -5.64
N TYR A 196 19.53 9.90 -4.79
CA TYR A 196 20.30 8.66 -4.72
C TYR A 196 20.33 7.95 -6.08
N TYR A 197 19.15 7.75 -6.67
CA TYR A 197 18.99 7.01 -7.93
C TYR A 197 19.71 7.68 -9.10
N LYS A 198 19.77 9.01 -9.14
CA LYS A 198 20.54 9.75 -10.17
C LYS A 198 22.05 9.58 -10.02
N ALA A 199 22.55 9.52 -8.77
CA ALA A 199 23.97 9.53 -8.46
C ALA A 199 24.59 8.12 -8.44
N VAL A 200 23.84 7.09 -8.08
CA VAL A 200 24.35 5.73 -7.91
C VAL A 200 24.54 5.02 -9.26
N PRO A 201 25.64 4.28 -9.48
CA PRO A 201 25.79 3.40 -10.64
C PRO A 201 24.69 2.33 -10.69
N LYS A 202 24.16 2.07 -11.89
CA LYS A 202 23.06 1.12 -12.12
C LYS A 202 23.58 -0.30 -12.35
N ASP A 203 24.18 -0.87 -11.32
CA ASP A 203 24.69 -2.24 -11.33
C ASP A 203 24.35 -2.98 -10.03
N THR A 204 24.54 -4.29 -10.00
CA THR A 204 24.22 -5.16 -8.88
C THR A 204 25.10 -4.95 -7.63
N ILE A 205 26.22 -4.25 -7.76
CA ILE A 205 27.17 -4.02 -6.66
C ILE A 205 26.80 -2.74 -5.92
N ASN A 206 26.45 -1.69 -6.65
CA ASN A 206 26.29 -0.33 -6.11
C ASN A 206 24.82 0.00 -5.80
N LEU A 207 23.87 -0.49 -6.60
CA LEU A 207 22.46 -0.20 -6.43
C LEU A 207 21.85 -1.09 -5.33
N ASP A 208 21.33 -0.45 -4.30
CA ASP A 208 20.58 -1.14 -3.24
C ASP A 208 19.17 -1.46 -3.72
N ILE A 209 18.90 -2.73 -4.00
CA ILE A 209 17.61 -3.22 -4.49
C ILE A 209 16.47 -2.89 -3.51
N ARG A 210 16.71 -3.06 -2.21
CA ARG A 210 15.69 -2.76 -1.20
C ARG A 210 15.30 -1.27 -1.17
N SER A 211 16.25 -0.38 -1.34
CA SER A 211 15.96 1.05 -1.47
C SER A 211 15.21 1.36 -2.77
N CYS A 212 15.44 0.60 -3.85
CA CYS A 212 14.64 0.70 -5.08
C CYS A 212 13.20 0.19 -4.88
N GLU A 213 13.01 -0.89 -4.13
CA GLU A 213 11.66 -1.36 -3.73
C GLU A 213 10.90 -0.27 -2.96
N ASN A 214 11.55 0.32 -1.94
CA ASN A 214 10.97 1.41 -1.14
C ASN A 214 10.68 2.65 -2.00
N PHE A 215 11.56 2.96 -2.96
CA PHE A 215 11.35 4.06 -3.90
C PHE A 215 10.11 3.83 -4.77
N LEU A 216 9.98 2.66 -5.38
CA LEU A 216 8.82 2.31 -6.20
C LEU A 216 7.52 2.31 -5.38
N GLN A 217 7.55 1.81 -4.14
CA GLN A 217 6.40 1.86 -3.24
C GLN A 217 6.03 3.30 -2.84
N SER A 218 7.04 4.17 -2.66
CA SER A 218 6.82 5.60 -2.40
C SER A 218 6.19 6.29 -3.61
N LEU A 219 6.65 5.99 -4.82
CA LEU A 219 6.07 6.48 -6.08
C LEU A 219 4.62 5.97 -6.26
N TYR A 220 4.36 4.70 -5.93
CA TYR A 220 3.01 4.13 -5.94
C TYR A 220 2.06 4.91 -5.02
N SER A 221 2.52 5.23 -3.80
CA SER A 221 1.74 6.01 -2.84
C SER A 221 1.44 7.45 -3.31
N GLN A 222 2.24 7.96 -4.26
CA GLN A 222 2.02 9.27 -4.91
C GLN A 222 1.31 9.16 -6.26
N ALA A 223 0.85 7.95 -6.64
CA ALA A 223 0.27 7.66 -7.95
C ALA A 223 1.17 8.09 -9.14
N ASN A 224 2.49 8.09 -8.95
CA ASN A 224 3.45 8.47 -9.99
C ASN A 224 3.86 7.24 -10.82
N PHE A 225 2.92 6.72 -11.59
CA PHE A 225 3.08 5.46 -12.33
C PHE A 225 4.06 5.59 -13.51
N ASP A 226 4.16 6.76 -14.14
CA ASP A 226 5.11 6.98 -15.23
C ASP A 226 6.54 6.82 -14.72
N ARG A 227 6.87 7.44 -13.59
CA ARG A 227 8.19 7.31 -12.97
C ARG A 227 8.46 5.87 -12.46
N MET A 228 7.42 5.20 -11.96
CA MET A 228 7.55 3.77 -11.60
C MET A 228 7.99 2.92 -12.78
N LEU A 229 7.39 3.12 -13.96
CA LEU A 229 7.74 2.36 -15.18
C LEU A 229 9.17 2.64 -15.64
N GLU A 230 9.62 3.90 -15.57
CA GLU A 230 11.01 4.27 -15.90
C GLU A 230 12.01 3.55 -14.98
N VAL A 231 11.80 3.63 -13.66
CA VAL A 231 12.67 3.00 -12.66
C VAL A 231 12.64 1.47 -12.79
N SER A 232 11.45 0.88 -12.92
CA SER A 232 11.28 -0.58 -13.08
C SER A 232 12.03 -1.11 -14.28
N LYS A 233 11.99 -0.39 -15.40
CA LYS A 233 12.72 -0.79 -16.64
C LYS A 233 14.22 -0.96 -16.43
N GLU A 234 14.82 -0.14 -15.56
CA GLU A 234 16.25 -0.19 -15.28
C GLU A 234 16.59 -1.19 -14.16
N VAL A 235 15.72 -1.34 -13.15
CA VAL A 235 16.02 -2.14 -11.95
C VAL A 235 15.64 -3.61 -12.09
N LEU A 236 14.53 -3.93 -12.75
CA LEU A 236 14.09 -5.33 -12.95
C LEU A 236 15.14 -6.24 -13.58
N PRO A 237 15.94 -5.82 -14.58
CA PRO A 237 17.01 -6.65 -15.13
C PRO A 237 18.08 -7.03 -14.09
N LEU A 238 18.27 -6.24 -13.03
CA LEU A 238 19.25 -6.49 -11.98
C LEU A 238 18.73 -7.47 -10.92
N ALA A 239 17.42 -7.53 -10.71
CA ALA A 239 16.76 -8.44 -9.77
C ALA A 239 15.46 -9.02 -10.38
N PRO A 240 15.56 -9.86 -11.43
CA PRO A 240 14.40 -10.25 -12.24
C PRO A 240 13.41 -11.20 -11.55
N LYS A 241 13.75 -11.71 -10.37
CA LYS A 241 12.87 -12.56 -9.54
C LYS A 241 12.42 -11.88 -8.25
N ASP A 242 12.69 -10.58 -8.12
CA ASP A 242 12.24 -9.83 -6.97
C ASP A 242 10.74 -9.56 -7.06
N MET A 243 9.98 -10.12 -6.10
CA MET A 243 8.51 -10.05 -6.13
C MET A 243 7.98 -8.63 -5.91
N VAL A 244 8.70 -7.78 -5.16
CA VAL A 244 8.26 -6.40 -4.91
C VAL A 244 8.43 -5.56 -6.17
N LEU A 245 9.58 -5.69 -6.85
CA LEU A 245 9.84 -4.99 -8.11
C LEU A 245 8.85 -5.42 -9.20
N LEU A 246 8.62 -6.72 -9.34
CA LEU A 246 7.65 -7.28 -10.30
C LEU A 246 6.24 -6.76 -10.05
N ARG A 247 5.83 -6.73 -8.78
CA ARG A 247 4.53 -6.20 -8.34
C ARG A 247 4.38 -4.72 -8.71
N MET A 248 5.38 -3.91 -8.41
CA MET A 248 5.33 -2.47 -8.68
C MET A 248 5.28 -2.18 -10.18
N ASP A 249 6.04 -2.89 -11.00
CA ASP A 249 5.97 -2.80 -12.45
C ASP A 249 4.57 -3.18 -13.00
N PHE A 250 4.04 -4.30 -12.52
CA PHE A 250 2.70 -4.75 -12.88
C PHE A 250 1.61 -3.73 -12.50
N PHE A 251 1.63 -3.23 -11.26
CA PHE A 251 0.66 -2.25 -10.79
C PHE A 251 0.71 -0.95 -11.61
N ALA A 252 1.91 -0.47 -11.94
CA ALA A 252 2.08 0.71 -12.78
C ALA A 252 1.48 0.50 -14.19
N LYS A 253 1.75 -0.66 -14.81
CA LYS A 253 1.21 -1.00 -16.13
C LYS A 253 -0.32 -1.05 -16.13
N VAL A 254 -0.94 -1.68 -15.11
CA VAL A 254 -2.41 -1.75 -15.01
C VAL A 254 -3.02 -0.37 -14.83
N ASN A 255 -2.44 0.49 -13.97
CA ASN A 255 -2.95 1.84 -13.76
C ASN A 255 -2.84 2.73 -15.02
N LYS A 256 -1.84 2.50 -15.86
CA LYS A 256 -1.62 3.29 -17.09
C LYS A 256 -2.38 2.78 -18.31
N MET A 257 -3.02 1.62 -18.27
CA MET A 257 -3.76 1.08 -19.43
C MET A 257 -4.79 2.06 -19.99
N GLY A 258 -5.61 2.67 -19.11
CA GLY A 258 -6.69 3.56 -19.53
C GLY A 258 -6.24 4.90 -20.13
N GLU A 259 -4.98 5.29 -19.93
CA GLU A 259 -4.40 6.53 -20.46
C GLU A 259 -3.54 6.30 -21.71
N ALA A 260 -3.30 5.05 -22.09
CA ALA A 260 -2.40 4.71 -23.18
C ALA A 260 -3.05 5.02 -24.55
N LEU A 261 -2.27 5.63 -25.45
CA LEU A 261 -2.68 5.84 -26.85
C LEU A 261 -2.80 4.49 -27.59
N ASP A 262 -1.94 3.53 -27.27
CA ASP A 262 -2.02 2.14 -27.71
C ASP A 262 -2.57 1.29 -26.54
N TYR A 263 -3.89 1.26 -26.43
CA TYR A 263 -4.57 0.50 -25.38
C TYR A 263 -4.27 -1.00 -25.44
N ASP A 264 -4.30 -1.61 -26.62
CA ASP A 264 -4.07 -3.04 -26.79
C ASP A 264 -2.63 -3.42 -26.44
N GLY A 265 -1.66 -2.59 -26.82
CA GLY A 265 -0.26 -2.74 -26.43
C GLY A 265 -0.07 -2.61 -24.92
N ALA A 266 -0.76 -1.67 -24.26
CA ALA A 266 -0.72 -1.51 -22.81
C ALA A 266 -1.33 -2.70 -22.07
N VAL A 267 -2.47 -3.21 -22.51
CA VAL A 267 -3.12 -4.43 -21.98
C VAL A 267 -2.19 -5.64 -22.15
N LYS A 268 -1.54 -5.76 -23.31
CA LYS A 268 -0.55 -6.83 -23.54
C LYS A 268 0.63 -6.71 -22.55
N ALA A 269 1.20 -5.53 -22.39
CA ALA A 269 2.33 -5.30 -21.47
C ALA A 269 1.97 -5.63 -20.02
N ALA A 270 0.76 -5.27 -19.57
CA ALA A 270 0.25 -5.63 -18.26
C ALA A 270 0.02 -7.14 -18.14
N THR A 271 -0.48 -7.79 -19.19
CA THR A 271 -0.69 -9.25 -19.24
C THR A 271 0.64 -10.01 -19.15
N ASP A 272 1.67 -9.56 -19.89
CA ASP A 272 3.01 -10.16 -19.84
C ASP A 272 3.62 -10.01 -18.42
N ALA A 273 3.44 -8.86 -17.76
CA ALA A 273 3.90 -8.65 -16.39
C ALA A 273 3.13 -9.55 -15.38
N ALA A 274 1.81 -9.66 -15.51
CA ALA A 274 0.99 -10.55 -14.71
C ALA A 274 1.43 -12.01 -14.89
N ALA A 275 1.62 -12.47 -16.12
CA ALA A 275 2.07 -13.82 -16.43
C ALA A 275 3.41 -14.13 -15.76
N TYR A 276 4.33 -13.17 -15.72
CA TYR A 276 5.61 -13.33 -15.05
C TYR A 276 5.46 -13.53 -13.53
N ILE A 277 4.51 -12.85 -12.90
CA ILE A 277 4.22 -13.02 -11.47
C ILE A 277 3.56 -14.38 -11.19
N TYR A 278 2.50 -14.73 -11.96
CA TYR A 278 1.67 -15.90 -11.66
C TYR A 278 2.18 -17.22 -12.24
N ASN A 279 3.07 -17.20 -13.24
CA ASN A 279 3.69 -18.41 -13.82
C ASN A 279 5.02 -18.78 -13.13
N ASN A 280 5.58 -17.91 -12.28
CA ASN A 280 6.71 -18.27 -11.43
C ASN A 280 6.21 -18.95 -10.15
N GLU A 281 6.96 -19.92 -9.67
CA GLU A 281 6.64 -20.67 -8.44
C GLU A 281 7.03 -19.85 -7.19
N PHE A 282 6.40 -18.70 -7.00
CA PHE A 282 6.52 -17.94 -5.75
C PHE A 282 5.72 -18.60 -4.65
N ALA A 283 6.23 -18.54 -3.42
CA ALA A 283 5.49 -19.03 -2.25
C ALA A 283 4.17 -18.25 -2.08
N ASP A 284 3.09 -18.95 -1.74
CA ASP A 284 1.76 -18.33 -1.58
C ASP A 284 1.75 -17.18 -0.56
N SER A 285 2.63 -17.25 0.46
CA SER A 285 2.79 -16.20 1.46
C SER A 285 3.29 -14.85 0.92
N LEU A 286 3.89 -14.82 -0.27
CA LEU A 286 4.37 -13.59 -0.90
C LEU A 286 3.27 -12.81 -1.61
N TYR A 287 2.15 -13.47 -1.95
CA TYR A 287 1.04 -12.80 -2.60
C TYR A 287 0.18 -12.04 -1.59
N LEU A 288 -0.14 -10.80 -1.92
CA LEU A 288 -0.98 -9.88 -1.16
C LEU A 288 -2.36 -9.75 -1.79
N TYR A 289 -3.31 -9.17 -1.07
CA TYR A 289 -4.63 -8.79 -1.60
C TYR A 289 -4.52 -8.01 -2.92
N LEU A 290 -3.65 -6.99 -2.95
CA LEU A 290 -3.48 -6.13 -4.12
C LEU A 290 -2.98 -6.88 -5.36
N ASP A 291 -2.15 -7.91 -5.21
CA ASP A 291 -1.69 -8.68 -6.36
C ASP A 291 -2.88 -9.28 -7.12
N TYR A 292 -3.78 -9.91 -6.40
CA TYR A 292 -4.97 -10.51 -6.97
C TYR A 292 -6.03 -9.47 -7.39
N GLU A 293 -6.16 -8.34 -6.67
CA GLU A 293 -7.04 -7.25 -7.08
C GLU A 293 -6.63 -6.66 -8.44
N TYR A 294 -5.34 -6.36 -8.63
CA TYR A 294 -4.83 -5.86 -9.90
C TYR A 294 -4.97 -6.87 -11.04
N ALA A 295 -4.78 -8.16 -10.76
CA ALA A 295 -5.04 -9.21 -11.74
C ALA A 295 -6.53 -9.29 -12.12
N ALA A 296 -7.42 -9.13 -11.16
CA ALA A 296 -8.86 -9.09 -11.41
C ALA A 296 -9.26 -7.86 -12.25
N VAL A 297 -8.66 -6.69 -11.98
CA VAL A 297 -8.87 -5.49 -12.79
C VAL A 297 -8.41 -5.72 -14.22
N LEU A 298 -7.22 -6.27 -14.44
CA LEU A 298 -6.71 -6.60 -15.77
C LEU A 298 -7.64 -7.56 -16.52
N GLU A 299 -8.09 -8.65 -15.88
CA GLU A 299 -8.99 -9.62 -16.53
C GLU A 299 -10.36 -9.01 -16.81
N LYS A 300 -10.85 -8.11 -15.97
CA LYS A 300 -12.08 -7.33 -16.21
C LYS A 300 -11.95 -6.45 -17.45
N GLU A 301 -10.84 -5.75 -17.63
CA GLU A 301 -10.56 -4.92 -18.81
C GLU A 301 -10.44 -5.76 -20.09
N LYS A 302 -9.89 -6.98 -20.01
CA LYS A 302 -9.86 -7.95 -21.10
C LYS A 302 -11.25 -8.57 -21.41
N GLY A 303 -12.27 -8.28 -20.63
CA GLY A 303 -13.61 -8.89 -20.75
C GLY A 303 -13.69 -10.30 -20.19
N ASN A 304 -12.65 -10.83 -19.58
CA ASN A 304 -12.62 -12.19 -19.01
C ASN A 304 -13.23 -12.19 -17.60
N ILE A 305 -14.56 -12.05 -17.53
CA ILE A 305 -15.29 -11.93 -16.27
C ILE A 305 -15.09 -13.15 -15.34
N PRO A 306 -15.09 -14.42 -15.82
CA PRO A 306 -14.82 -15.56 -14.95
C PRO A 306 -13.45 -15.52 -14.26
N ALA A 307 -12.40 -15.13 -14.97
CA ALA A 307 -11.07 -14.99 -14.39
C ALA A 307 -11.00 -13.83 -13.39
N ALA A 308 -11.64 -12.69 -13.69
CA ALA A 308 -11.73 -11.56 -12.76
C ALA A 308 -12.41 -11.96 -11.43
N ILE A 309 -13.49 -12.75 -11.49
CA ILE A 309 -14.17 -13.31 -10.31
C ILE A 309 -13.17 -14.15 -9.49
N SER A 310 -12.50 -15.11 -10.13
CA SER A 310 -11.56 -16.00 -9.45
C SER A 310 -10.43 -15.23 -8.76
N PHE A 311 -9.93 -14.17 -9.39
CA PHE A 311 -8.90 -13.33 -8.76
C PHE A 311 -9.43 -12.50 -7.60
N TYR A 312 -10.65 -11.93 -7.65
CA TYR A 312 -11.23 -11.25 -6.50
C TYR A 312 -11.53 -12.20 -5.34
N GLU A 313 -11.96 -13.45 -5.60
CA GLU A 313 -12.11 -14.47 -4.57
C GLU A 313 -10.77 -14.75 -3.86
N LYS A 314 -9.68 -14.90 -4.62
CA LYS A 314 -8.31 -15.05 -4.07
C LYS A 314 -7.89 -13.80 -3.29
N ALA A 315 -8.16 -12.60 -3.79
CA ALA A 315 -7.86 -11.36 -3.09
C ALA A 315 -8.55 -11.32 -1.71
N LEU A 316 -9.85 -11.59 -1.65
CA LEU A 316 -10.63 -11.61 -0.41
C LEU A 316 -10.23 -12.75 0.54
N ALA A 317 -9.67 -13.85 0.01
CA ALA A 317 -9.07 -14.90 0.82
C ALA A 317 -7.77 -14.45 1.51
N LYS A 318 -7.00 -13.53 0.88
CA LYS A 318 -5.81 -12.91 1.49
C LYS A 318 -6.16 -11.85 2.54
N ASP A 319 -7.15 -11.02 2.26
CA ASP A 319 -7.61 -9.99 3.19
C ASP A 319 -9.13 -9.76 3.07
N SER A 320 -9.88 -10.43 3.92
CA SER A 320 -11.33 -10.32 3.98
C SER A 320 -11.85 -9.02 4.60
N SER A 321 -10.99 -8.10 5.02
CA SER A 321 -11.39 -6.78 5.54
C SER A 321 -11.64 -5.75 4.43
N LYS A 322 -11.22 -6.04 3.19
CA LYS A 322 -11.31 -5.13 2.04
C LYS A 322 -12.73 -5.04 1.48
N LEU A 323 -13.50 -4.08 1.98
CA LEU A 323 -14.92 -3.90 1.62
C LEU A 323 -15.13 -3.61 0.13
N SER A 324 -14.22 -2.86 -0.52
CA SER A 324 -14.28 -2.57 -1.96
C SER A 324 -14.29 -3.86 -2.79
N GLY A 325 -13.50 -4.86 -2.41
CA GLY A 325 -13.44 -6.15 -3.11
C GLY A 325 -14.79 -6.88 -3.14
N TYR A 326 -15.57 -6.82 -2.08
CA TYR A 326 -16.92 -7.41 -2.06
C TYR A 326 -17.89 -6.69 -3.01
N LYS A 327 -17.81 -5.35 -3.10
CA LYS A 327 -18.62 -4.59 -4.05
C LYS A 327 -18.30 -4.96 -5.50
N GLU A 328 -17.02 -4.99 -5.86
CA GLU A 328 -16.56 -5.36 -7.19
C GLU A 328 -16.92 -6.82 -7.53
N LEU A 329 -16.64 -7.76 -6.63
CA LEU A 329 -16.97 -9.17 -6.82
C LEU A 329 -18.48 -9.38 -7.01
N SER A 330 -19.31 -8.71 -6.22
CA SER A 330 -20.77 -8.75 -6.37
C SER A 330 -21.23 -8.23 -7.74
N ALA A 331 -20.60 -7.17 -8.25
CA ALA A 331 -20.90 -6.63 -9.57
C ALA A 331 -20.48 -7.59 -10.69
N LEU A 332 -19.31 -8.24 -10.54
CA LEU A 332 -18.81 -9.22 -11.51
C LEU A 332 -19.70 -10.48 -11.56
N TYR A 333 -20.15 -10.98 -10.41
CA TYR A 333 -21.11 -12.09 -10.39
C TYR A 333 -22.40 -11.75 -11.14
N ALA A 334 -22.95 -10.54 -10.96
CA ALA A 334 -24.13 -10.09 -11.69
C ALA A 334 -23.88 -10.06 -13.22
N ARG A 335 -22.70 -9.53 -13.64
CA ARG A 335 -22.29 -9.51 -15.06
C ARG A 335 -22.11 -10.94 -15.64
N ASN A 336 -21.70 -11.89 -14.79
CA ASN A 336 -21.52 -13.29 -15.16
C ASN A 336 -22.81 -14.12 -15.03
N LYS A 337 -23.97 -13.48 -14.93
CA LYS A 337 -25.28 -14.12 -14.74
C LYS A 337 -25.40 -15.00 -13.47
N GLN A 338 -24.61 -14.72 -12.47
CA GLN A 338 -24.59 -15.41 -11.18
C GLN A 338 -25.23 -14.54 -10.08
N ALA A 339 -26.47 -14.11 -10.32
CA ALA A 339 -27.16 -13.11 -9.49
C ALA A 339 -27.23 -13.49 -8.00
N ALA A 340 -27.52 -14.75 -7.69
CA ALA A 340 -27.59 -15.24 -6.31
C ALA A 340 -26.26 -15.05 -5.55
N LEU A 341 -25.12 -15.37 -6.21
CA LEU A 341 -23.79 -15.13 -5.63
C LEU A 341 -23.50 -13.64 -5.49
N GLY A 342 -23.91 -12.83 -6.45
CA GLY A 342 -23.79 -11.38 -6.40
C GLY A 342 -24.53 -10.77 -5.22
N ILE A 343 -25.77 -11.19 -4.98
CA ILE A 343 -26.58 -10.76 -3.83
C ILE A 343 -25.94 -11.22 -2.51
N LYS A 344 -25.56 -12.51 -2.42
CA LYS A 344 -24.89 -13.06 -1.24
C LYS A 344 -23.63 -12.28 -0.88
N THR A 345 -22.80 -12.01 -1.87
CA THR A 345 -21.54 -11.25 -1.68
C THR A 345 -21.81 -9.82 -1.23
N PHE A 346 -22.85 -9.16 -1.76
CA PHE A 346 -23.22 -7.82 -1.35
C PHE A 346 -23.81 -7.78 0.07
N ASN A 347 -24.57 -8.81 0.48
CA ASN A 347 -25.02 -8.95 1.86
C ASN A 347 -23.83 -9.09 2.83
N THR A 348 -22.81 -9.90 2.46
CA THR A 348 -21.56 -9.99 3.24
C THR A 348 -20.88 -8.62 3.34
N TYR A 349 -20.87 -7.82 2.26
CA TYR A 349 -20.38 -6.44 2.33
C TYR A 349 -21.15 -5.61 3.36
N LEU A 350 -22.49 -5.64 3.35
CA LEU A 350 -23.33 -4.90 4.30
C LEU A 350 -23.15 -5.36 5.74
N GLU A 351 -23.06 -6.67 5.98
CA GLU A 351 -22.78 -7.25 7.30
C GLU A 351 -21.44 -6.72 7.87
N LYS A 352 -20.40 -6.71 7.05
CA LYS A 352 -19.09 -6.20 7.45
C LYS A 352 -19.05 -4.68 7.63
N LEU A 353 -19.86 -3.96 6.88
CA LEU A 353 -20.01 -2.50 7.02
C LEU A 353 -20.75 -2.12 8.30
N GLY A 354 -21.71 -2.97 8.74
CA GLY A 354 -22.48 -2.79 9.96
C GLY A 354 -23.25 -1.47 9.97
N ASP A 355 -23.17 -0.73 11.08
CA ASP A 355 -23.87 0.54 11.28
C ASP A 355 -23.42 1.68 10.34
N LYS A 356 -22.34 1.47 9.57
CA LYS A 356 -21.88 2.43 8.55
C LYS A 356 -22.62 2.31 7.22
N ALA A 357 -23.46 1.26 7.06
CA ALA A 357 -24.28 1.08 5.87
C ALA A 357 -25.32 2.21 5.77
N ASP A 358 -25.32 2.89 4.64
CA ASP A 358 -26.24 3.99 4.39
C ASP A 358 -27.42 3.58 3.47
N LEU A 359 -28.33 4.53 3.21
CA LEU A 359 -29.48 4.29 2.33
C LEU A 359 -29.06 4.03 0.88
N SER A 360 -27.90 4.51 0.44
CA SER A 360 -27.37 4.24 -0.91
C SER A 360 -26.95 2.77 -1.03
N ASP A 361 -26.37 2.22 0.02
CA ASP A 361 -26.01 0.79 0.05
C ASP A 361 -27.29 -0.09 0.05
N ARG A 362 -28.32 0.31 0.78
CA ARG A 362 -29.64 -0.37 0.75
C ARG A 362 -30.27 -0.30 -0.64
N PHE A 363 -30.28 0.88 -1.25
CA PHE A 363 -30.77 1.06 -2.62
C PHE A 363 -30.02 0.17 -3.61
N LEU A 364 -28.68 0.09 -3.51
CA LEU A 364 -27.87 -0.79 -4.37
C LEU A 364 -28.22 -2.26 -4.18
N LEU A 365 -28.52 -2.72 -2.96
CA LEU A 365 -28.99 -4.08 -2.72
C LEU A 365 -30.34 -4.32 -3.43
N ALA A 366 -31.29 -3.39 -3.34
CA ALA A 366 -32.57 -3.50 -4.03
C ALA A 366 -32.40 -3.59 -5.56
N THR A 367 -31.47 -2.80 -6.14
CA THR A 367 -31.17 -2.88 -7.58
C THR A 367 -30.58 -4.23 -7.97
N LYS A 368 -29.82 -4.89 -7.10
CA LYS A 368 -29.30 -6.25 -7.36
C LYS A 368 -30.40 -7.29 -7.34
N TYR A 369 -31.32 -7.21 -6.40
CA TYR A 369 -32.51 -8.07 -6.39
C TYR A 369 -33.37 -7.84 -7.64
N MET A 370 -33.58 -6.59 -8.05
CA MET A 370 -34.34 -6.27 -9.27
C MET A 370 -33.66 -6.84 -10.54
N ALA A 371 -32.32 -6.66 -10.64
CA ALA A 371 -31.56 -7.22 -11.77
C ALA A 371 -31.62 -8.76 -11.79
N ALA A 372 -31.56 -9.41 -10.63
CA ALA A 372 -31.71 -10.85 -10.51
C ALA A 372 -33.12 -11.33 -10.93
N TYR A 373 -34.16 -10.62 -10.55
CA TYR A 373 -35.54 -10.87 -10.99
C TYR A 373 -35.67 -10.81 -12.51
N GLN A 374 -34.99 -9.89 -13.17
CA GLN A 374 -35.06 -9.67 -14.62
C GLN A 374 -34.21 -10.64 -15.44
N GLN A 375 -33.35 -11.44 -14.82
CA GLN A 375 -32.57 -12.45 -15.54
C GLN A 375 -33.44 -13.60 -15.99
N GLU A 376 -33.34 -13.96 -17.28
CA GLU A 376 -34.16 -15.03 -17.91
C GLU A 376 -33.96 -16.38 -17.22
N ASP A 377 -32.71 -16.71 -16.88
CA ASP A 377 -32.29 -17.98 -16.29
C ASP A 377 -32.60 -18.10 -14.78
N THR A 378 -33.17 -17.07 -14.15
CA THR A 378 -33.54 -17.13 -12.73
C THR A 378 -34.77 -18.00 -12.53
N PRO A 379 -34.72 -19.01 -11.62
CA PRO A 379 -35.90 -19.85 -11.33
C PRO A 379 -37.08 -19.02 -10.84
N GLU A 380 -38.31 -19.38 -11.28
CA GLU A 380 -39.54 -18.63 -10.96
C GLU A 380 -39.79 -18.48 -9.45
N ALA A 381 -39.42 -19.48 -8.65
CA ALA A 381 -39.50 -19.39 -7.18
C ALA A 381 -38.57 -18.31 -6.60
N GLU A 382 -37.36 -18.18 -7.15
CA GLU A 382 -36.42 -17.15 -6.76
C GLU A 382 -36.83 -15.77 -7.28
N LYS A 383 -37.40 -15.68 -8.48
CA LYS A 383 -37.93 -14.43 -9.05
C LYS A 383 -38.94 -13.79 -8.12
N ALA A 384 -39.88 -14.57 -7.59
CA ALA A 384 -40.92 -14.08 -6.67
C ALA A 384 -40.28 -13.47 -5.40
N GLU A 385 -39.28 -14.17 -4.84
CA GLU A 385 -38.54 -13.68 -3.67
C GLU A 385 -37.76 -12.39 -3.98
N TYR A 386 -37.08 -12.36 -5.12
CA TYR A 386 -36.26 -11.18 -5.50
C TYR A 386 -37.11 -9.96 -5.78
N TYR A 387 -38.27 -10.16 -6.46
CA TYR A 387 -39.24 -9.10 -6.66
C TYR A 387 -39.72 -8.50 -5.33
N GLN A 388 -40.12 -9.36 -4.41
CA GLN A 388 -40.62 -8.94 -3.09
C GLN A 388 -39.54 -8.16 -2.33
N LYS A 389 -38.33 -8.71 -2.21
CA LYS A 389 -37.21 -8.06 -1.49
C LYS A 389 -36.81 -6.73 -2.10
N ALA A 390 -36.74 -6.64 -3.44
CA ALA A 390 -36.45 -5.37 -4.10
C ALA A 390 -37.49 -4.31 -3.76
N GLY A 391 -38.78 -4.66 -3.85
CA GLY A 391 -39.89 -3.75 -3.55
C GLY A 391 -39.94 -3.29 -2.09
N GLU A 392 -39.68 -4.20 -1.14
CA GLU A 392 -39.61 -3.89 0.29
C GLU A 392 -38.48 -2.88 0.57
N ILE A 393 -37.30 -3.12 0.04
CA ILE A 393 -36.14 -2.24 0.27
C ILE A 393 -36.33 -0.88 -0.41
N PHE A 394 -36.87 -0.81 -1.62
CA PHE A 394 -37.18 0.49 -2.24
C PHE A 394 -38.18 1.29 -1.42
N ARG A 395 -39.23 0.66 -0.86
CA ARG A 395 -40.19 1.34 0.05
C ARG A 395 -39.53 1.79 1.34
N GLU A 396 -38.67 0.96 1.94
CA GLU A 396 -37.87 1.35 3.12
C GLU A 396 -37.03 2.61 2.84
N VAL A 397 -36.37 2.66 1.68
CA VAL A 397 -35.58 3.84 1.27
C VAL A 397 -36.45 5.06 1.11
N ILE A 398 -37.64 4.93 0.49
CA ILE A 398 -38.60 6.03 0.33
C ILE A 398 -39.13 6.51 1.68
N GLU A 399 -39.43 5.59 2.60
CA GLU A 399 -39.91 5.94 3.94
C GLU A 399 -38.89 6.75 4.71
N LYS A 400 -37.61 6.31 4.68
CA LYS A 400 -36.52 6.99 5.39
C LYS A 400 -36.07 8.28 4.71
N LYS A 401 -36.22 8.38 3.40
CA LYS A 401 -35.81 9.53 2.58
C LYS A 401 -36.83 9.78 1.47
N PRO A 402 -37.93 10.52 1.76
CA PRO A 402 -39.04 10.76 0.82
C PRO A 402 -38.66 11.53 -0.45
N ASP A 403 -37.48 12.17 -0.49
CA ASP A 403 -36.94 12.87 -1.64
C ASP A 403 -35.93 12.05 -2.47
N TYR A 404 -35.83 10.71 -2.22
CA TYR A 404 -34.91 9.84 -2.95
C TYR A 404 -35.49 9.43 -4.31
N VAL A 405 -35.31 10.30 -5.32
CA VAL A 405 -35.90 10.15 -6.67
C VAL A 405 -35.68 8.76 -7.28
N GLN A 406 -34.44 8.22 -7.16
CA GLN A 406 -34.11 6.93 -7.73
C GLN A 406 -34.93 5.78 -7.15
N ALA A 407 -35.30 5.82 -5.87
CA ALA A 407 -36.11 4.77 -5.27
C ALA A 407 -37.52 4.72 -5.88
N TYR A 408 -38.13 5.87 -6.17
CA TYR A 408 -39.44 5.93 -6.83
C TYR A 408 -39.40 5.38 -8.25
N ILE A 409 -38.41 5.80 -9.07
CA ILE A 409 -38.33 5.33 -10.47
C ILE A 409 -38.05 3.84 -10.54
N PHE A 410 -37.17 3.29 -9.67
CA PHE A 410 -36.88 1.86 -9.66
C PHE A 410 -38.06 1.03 -9.13
N LEU A 411 -38.79 1.54 -8.13
CA LEU A 411 -40.02 0.90 -7.66
C LEU A 411 -41.13 0.94 -8.74
N ALA A 412 -41.27 2.04 -9.47
CA ALA A 412 -42.21 2.15 -10.59
C ALA A 412 -41.87 1.15 -11.69
N ARG A 413 -40.61 1.05 -12.11
CA ARG A 413 -40.15 0.06 -13.08
C ARG A 413 -40.38 -1.37 -12.61
N LEU A 414 -40.09 -1.68 -11.35
CA LEU A 414 -40.33 -2.98 -10.76
C LEU A 414 -41.84 -3.33 -10.76
N SER A 415 -42.68 -2.37 -10.34
CA SER A 415 -44.14 -2.57 -10.30
C SER A 415 -44.75 -2.69 -11.71
N ASN A 416 -44.17 -2.03 -12.72
CA ASN A 416 -44.68 -2.07 -14.10
C ASN A 416 -44.51 -3.44 -14.78
N VAL A 417 -43.60 -4.29 -14.32
CA VAL A 417 -43.41 -5.65 -14.89
C VAL A 417 -44.33 -6.66 -14.24
N ASP A 418 -45.02 -6.31 -13.19
CA ASP A 418 -45.99 -7.18 -12.51
C ASP A 418 -47.43 -6.88 -12.97
N SER A 419 -47.93 -7.71 -13.87
CA SER A 419 -49.27 -7.56 -14.43
C SER A 419 -50.38 -7.65 -13.40
N SER A 420 -50.12 -8.11 -12.19
CA SER A 420 -51.12 -8.14 -11.09
C SER A 420 -51.28 -6.78 -10.41
N LYS A 421 -50.35 -5.82 -10.63
CA LYS A 421 -50.41 -4.49 -10.04
C LYS A 421 -51.39 -3.59 -10.79
N PRO A 422 -52.21 -2.83 -10.05
CA PRO A 422 -53.05 -1.81 -10.67
C PRO A 422 -52.18 -0.77 -11.40
N LEU A 423 -52.44 -0.53 -12.66
CA LEU A 423 -51.68 0.43 -13.46
C LEU A 423 -51.69 1.84 -12.87
N VAL A 424 -52.73 2.21 -12.09
CA VAL A 424 -52.84 3.47 -11.40
C VAL A 424 -51.75 3.61 -10.29
N GLU A 425 -51.40 2.53 -9.59
CA GLU A 425 -50.35 2.56 -8.59
C GLU A 425 -48.99 2.85 -9.25
N VAL A 426 -48.74 2.25 -10.40
CA VAL A 426 -47.53 2.47 -11.19
C VAL A 426 -47.43 3.94 -11.65
N ARG A 427 -48.58 4.44 -12.20
CA ARG A 427 -48.71 5.85 -12.60
C ARG A 427 -48.40 6.80 -11.46
N ASP A 428 -48.93 6.54 -10.27
CA ASP A 428 -48.75 7.38 -9.11
C ASP A 428 -47.30 7.40 -8.64
N LEU A 429 -46.60 6.29 -8.76
CA LEU A 429 -45.13 6.26 -8.51
C LEU A 429 -44.39 7.13 -9.52
N TYR A 430 -44.74 7.07 -10.81
CA TYR A 430 -44.13 7.96 -11.81
C TYR A 430 -44.47 9.44 -11.58
N LYS A 431 -45.69 9.75 -11.11
CA LYS A 431 -46.05 11.14 -10.68
C LYS A 431 -45.16 11.61 -9.52
N LYS A 432 -44.88 10.71 -8.56
CA LYS A 432 -43.95 11.02 -7.47
C LYS A 432 -42.53 11.29 -8.00
N VAL A 433 -42.07 10.62 -9.03
CA VAL A 433 -40.77 10.95 -9.66
C VAL A 433 -40.75 12.40 -10.14
N LEU A 434 -41.81 12.88 -10.82
CA LEU A 434 -41.89 14.26 -11.29
C LEU A 434 -41.91 15.26 -10.12
N GLU A 435 -42.71 14.98 -9.08
CA GLU A 435 -42.86 15.82 -7.89
C GLU A 435 -41.53 15.97 -7.13
N VAL A 436 -40.92 14.84 -6.72
CA VAL A 436 -39.73 14.86 -5.86
C VAL A 436 -38.45 15.27 -6.60
N SER A 437 -38.43 15.19 -7.93
CA SER A 437 -37.31 15.62 -8.76
C SER A 437 -37.36 17.13 -9.13
N GLU A 438 -38.48 17.81 -8.90
CA GLU A 438 -38.66 19.20 -9.35
C GLU A 438 -37.57 20.16 -8.85
N PRO A 439 -37.08 20.09 -7.59
CA PRO A 439 -36.02 20.96 -7.11
C PRO A 439 -34.68 20.78 -7.84
N ASN A 440 -34.48 19.61 -8.49
CA ASN A 440 -33.24 19.25 -9.21
C ASN A 440 -33.55 18.64 -10.58
N LYS A 441 -34.49 19.20 -11.30
CA LYS A 441 -35.06 18.64 -12.54
C LYS A 441 -34.03 18.35 -13.62
N GLU A 442 -33.01 19.16 -13.76
CA GLU A 442 -31.93 18.97 -14.73
C GLU A 442 -31.11 17.70 -14.44
N LYS A 443 -30.82 17.43 -13.15
CA LYS A 443 -30.10 16.23 -12.74
C LYS A 443 -30.87 14.93 -13.04
N PHE A 444 -32.19 14.99 -13.02
CA PHE A 444 -33.07 13.84 -13.17
C PHE A 444 -33.86 13.84 -14.50
N GLU A 445 -33.40 14.58 -15.49
CA GLU A 445 -34.05 14.77 -16.77
C GLU A 445 -34.53 13.45 -17.40
N ASN A 446 -33.64 12.44 -17.47
CA ASN A 446 -33.98 11.14 -18.06
C ASN A 446 -35.11 10.42 -17.30
N TYR A 447 -35.10 10.44 -15.99
CA TYR A 447 -36.17 9.83 -15.18
C TYR A 447 -37.48 10.60 -15.30
N ARG A 448 -37.44 11.91 -15.36
CA ARG A 448 -38.61 12.76 -15.60
C ARG A 448 -39.21 12.49 -16.96
N PHE A 449 -38.41 12.39 -18.00
CA PHE A 449 -38.87 12.09 -19.36
C PHE A 449 -39.50 10.71 -19.45
N GLU A 450 -38.92 9.70 -18.83
CA GLU A 450 -39.50 8.36 -18.70
C GLU A 450 -40.85 8.40 -17.98
N ALA A 451 -40.92 9.12 -16.88
CA ALA A 451 -42.17 9.31 -16.13
C ALA A 451 -43.26 9.96 -16.98
N CYS A 452 -42.92 11.04 -17.70
CA CYS A 452 -43.87 11.67 -18.61
C CYS A 452 -44.42 10.70 -19.66
N ARG A 453 -43.56 9.88 -20.26
CA ARG A 453 -44.00 8.88 -21.25
C ARG A 453 -45.00 7.90 -20.65
N TYR A 454 -44.69 7.33 -19.47
CA TYR A 454 -45.59 6.37 -18.84
C TYR A 454 -46.93 7.01 -18.45
N ILE A 455 -46.92 8.17 -17.79
CA ILE A 455 -48.12 8.86 -17.34
C ILE A 455 -49.00 9.23 -18.54
N PHE A 456 -48.42 9.79 -19.60
CA PHE A 456 -49.17 10.16 -20.80
C PHE A 456 -49.92 8.94 -21.38
N PHE A 457 -49.21 7.80 -21.63
CA PHE A 457 -49.84 6.60 -22.16
C PHE A 457 -50.92 6.04 -21.25
N TYR A 458 -50.72 6.11 -19.93
CA TYR A 458 -51.74 5.70 -19.00
C TYR A 458 -52.99 6.59 -19.13
N ASP A 459 -52.82 7.92 -19.06
CA ASP A 459 -53.93 8.89 -19.03
C ASP A 459 -54.77 8.87 -20.30
N VAL A 460 -54.20 8.57 -21.48
CA VAL A 460 -54.94 8.43 -22.72
C VAL A 460 -55.54 7.05 -22.92
N SER A 461 -55.17 6.06 -22.13
CA SER A 461 -55.64 4.65 -22.25
C SER A 461 -56.78 4.28 -21.32
N ILE A 462 -57.07 5.11 -20.30
CA ILE A 462 -58.18 4.89 -19.36
C ILE A 462 -59.52 5.38 -19.93
N GLU A 463 -60.63 4.90 -19.39
CA GLU A 463 -61.95 5.35 -19.74
C GLU A 463 -62.72 5.91 -18.53
N PRO A 464 -63.10 7.19 -18.55
CA PRO A 464 -62.77 8.20 -19.58
C PRO A 464 -61.30 8.63 -19.54
N ALA A 465 -60.73 8.94 -20.71
CA ALA A 465 -59.33 9.41 -20.78
C ALA A 465 -59.13 10.74 -20.04
N ASP A 466 -58.01 10.83 -19.31
CA ASP A 466 -57.62 12.06 -18.60
C ASP A 466 -56.80 13.00 -19.52
N ILE A 467 -57.52 13.63 -20.48
CA ILE A 467 -56.90 14.50 -21.49
C ILE A 467 -56.29 15.75 -20.85
N GLU A 468 -56.82 16.23 -19.74
CA GLU A 468 -56.29 17.40 -19.02
C GLU A 468 -54.91 17.12 -18.41
N ASP A 469 -54.74 15.97 -17.75
CA ASP A 469 -53.46 15.57 -17.19
C ASP A 469 -52.46 15.22 -18.31
N ALA A 470 -52.90 14.52 -19.34
CA ALA A 470 -52.09 14.19 -20.52
C ALA A 470 -51.50 15.43 -21.20
N LYS A 471 -52.28 16.55 -21.31
CA LYS A 471 -51.77 17.82 -21.83
C LYS A 471 -50.65 18.40 -20.95
N LYS A 472 -50.83 18.45 -19.61
CA LYS A 472 -49.82 18.94 -18.66
C LYS A 472 -48.55 18.11 -18.77
N ILE A 473 -48.65 16.79 -18.81
CA ILE A 473 -47.52 15.88 -18.94
C ILE A 473 -46.79 16.05 -20.27
N CYS A 474 -47.52 16.26 -21.37
CA CYS A 474 -46.94 16.54 -22.68
C CYS A 474 -46.09 17.87 -22.66
N GLU A 475 -46.59 18.91 -22.02
CA GLU A 475 -45.82 20.15 -21.87
C GLU A 475 -44.56 19.96 -21.03
N ILE A 476 -44.60 19.18 -19.94
CA ILE A 476 -43.42 18.83 -19.19
C ILE A 476 -42.41 18.06 -20.07
N ALA A 477 -42.85 17.03 -20.79
CA ALA A 477 -42.00 16.26 -21.68
C ALA A 477 -41.37 17.12 -22.75
N LYS A 478 -42.17 18.06 -23.36
CA LYS A 478 -41.69 19.01 -24.37
C LYS A 478 -40.64 19.96 -23.80
N SER A 479 -40.77 20.40 -22.55
CA SER A 479 -39.77 21.28 -21.90
C SER A 479 -38.44 20.56 -21.69
N ILE A 480 -38.44 19.21 -21.63
CA ILE A 480 -37.25 18.35 -21.45
C ILE A 480 -36.63 18.02 -22.83
N ARG A 481 -37.45 17.52 -23.77
CA ARG A 481 -37.00 17.10 -25.11
C ARG A 481 -37.99 17.51 -26.21
N PRO A 482 -37.93 18.77 -26.67
CA PRO A 482 -38.93 19.30 -27.64
C PRO A 482 -38.95 18.57 -28.96
N ASP A 483 -37.85 18.01 -29.40
CA ASP A 483 -37.71 17.36 -30.71
C ASP A 483 -37.89 15.85 -30.67
N ASP A 484 -38.17 15.24 -29.49
CA ASP A 484 -38.38 13.80 -29.34
C ASP A 484 -39.65 13.34 -30.06
N ASP A 485 -39.62 12.21 -30.76
CA ASP A 485 -40.73 11.68 -31.50
C ASP A 485 -41.96 11.37 -30.63
N PHE A 486 -41.75 11.01 -29.37
CA PHE A 486 -42.85 10.83 -28.41
C PHE A 486 -43.60 12.15 -28.23
N VAL A 487 -42.91 13.26 -28.04
CA VAL A 487 -43.52 14.58 -27.85
C VAL A 487 -44.34 15.00 -29.08
N LYS A 488 -43.80 14.87 -30.31
CA LYS A 488 -44.49 15.18 -31.56
C LYS A 488 -45.75 14.33 -31.73
N ASN A 489 -45.67 13.05 -31.43
CA ASN A 489 -46.80 12.13 -31.52
C ASN A 489 -47.86 12.43 -30.46
N ALA A 490 -47.46 12.74 -29.24
CA ALA A 490 -48.38 13.14 -28.16
C ALA A 490 -49.12 14.43 -28.47
N GLU A 491 -48.43 15.47 -28.99
CA GLU A 491 -49.09 16.72 -29.46
C GLU A 491 -50.11 16.44 -30.58
N THR A 492 -49.75 15.58 -31.53
CA THR A 492 -50.65 15.22 -32.65
C THR A 492 -51.89 14.51 -32.13
N TYR A 493 -51.74 13.54 -31.24
CA TYR A 493 -52.84 12.84 -30.62
C TYR A 493 -53.78 13.78 -29.84
N LEU A 494 -53.23 14.66 -29.01
CA LEU A 494 -54.01 15.65 -28.26
C LEU A 494 -54.78 16.63 -29.13
N LYS A 495 -54.24 17.04 -30.30
CA LYS A 495 -54.95 17.86 -31.30
C LYS A 495 -56.14 17.08 -31.90
N GLN A 496 -56.00 15.81 -32.16
CA GLN A 496 -57.11 14.99 -32.71
C GLN A 496 -58.22 14.81 -31.68
N MET A 497 -57.88 14.65 -30.41
CA MET A 497 -58.87 14.47 -29.33
C MET A 497 -59.58 15.81 -28.94
N ALA A 498 -59.09 16.94 -29.38
CA ALA A 498 -59.70 18.26 -29.15
C ALA A 498 -60.66 18.70 -30.25
N GLN A 499 -60.73 17.94 -31.33
CA GLN A 499 -61.69 18.14 -32.46
C GLN A 499 -62.93 17.28 -32.25
#